data_64ca5bd926b193bfbb40cfec955b0c94
#
_entry.id   64ca5bd926b193bfbb40cfec955b0c94
#
_cell.length_a   1.000
_cell.length_b   1.000
_cell.length_c   1.000
_cell.angle_alpha   90.00
_cell.angle_beta   90.00
_cell.angle_gamma   90.00
#
_symmetry.space_group_name_H-M   'P 1'
#
loop_
_entity.id
_entity.type
_entity.pdbx_description
1 polymer ?
#
loop_
_entity_poly.entity_id
_entity_poly.type
_entity_poly.pdbx_seq_one_letter_code
_entity_poly.pdbx_strand_id
1 'polypeptide(L)'
;IVVGTVNMDETTFSFSRKVLDRAMTIEMNEVDLHGGLTERNEQIGKLGKAELIGYAVEGVDVYGANKDVCETVLTYLDAVNTVLEGTPFKVAYRTRNEFMLYVVNNLPYSKGENEEELSQGYVVARALDEITSMKVLSRIEGDDTKVSDKFLDSLSKAIEEGLKAVSGDDHTVKSISLAKLKEMKGKLVSGYTSFWS
;
A
#
# COMPACT_ATOMS: atom_id res chain seq x y z
N ILE A 1 14.16 13.31 4.96
CA ILE A 1 13.59 11.94 4.91
C ILE A 1 14.35 11.09 5.92
N VAL A 2 13.64 10.32 6.73
CA VAL A 2 14.22 9.35 7.66
C VAL A 2 13.80 7.96 7.18
N VAL A 3 14.75 7.08 6.95
CA VAL A 3 14.53 5.69 6.53
C VAL A 3 15.12 4.79 7.62
N GLY A 4 14.39 3.75 7.99
CA GLY A 4 14.84 2.74 8.94
C GLY A 4 14.48 1.34 8.44
N THR A 5 15.26 0.37 8.81
CA THR A 5 14.98 -1.05 8.60
C THR A 5 14.75 -1.73 9.95
N VAL A 6 13.89 -2.73 9.96
CA VAL A 6 13.61 -3.54 11.14
C VAL A 6 13.36 -4.98 10.71
N ASN A 7 13.85 -5.92 11.50
CA ASN A 7 13.46 -7.32 11.39
C ASN A 7 12.29 -7.55 12.34
N MET A 8 11.15 -7.97 11.78
CA MET A 8 9.97 -8.32 12.56
C MET A 8 9.98 -9.84 12.76
N ASP A 9 10.30 -10.27 13.96
CA ASP A 9 10.27 -11.66 14.39
C ASP A 9 9.30 -11.85 15.56
N GLU A 10 9.15 -13.07 16.04
CA GLU A 10 8.22 -13.43 17.12
C GLU A 10 8.50 -12.68 18.45
N THR A 11 9.69 -12.11 18.60
CA THR A 11 10.13 -11.38 19.79
C THR A 11 10.03 -9.87 19.63
N THR A 12 9.79 -9.39 18.41
CA THR A 12 9.74 -7.96 18.09
C THR A 12 8.36 -7.40 18.39
N PHE A 13 8.30 -6.36 19.20
CA PHE A 13 7.05 -5.63 19.46
C PHE A 13 6.62 -4.85 18.22
N SER A 14 5.33 -4.89 17.90
CA SER A 14 4.76 -4.09 16.81
C SER A 14 4.95 -2.58 17.04
N PHE A 15 5.03 -1.84 15.96
CA PHE A 15 5.11 -0.38 16.03
C PHE A 15 3.83 0.22 16.62
N SER A 16 4.00 1.28 17.39
CA SER A 16 2.83 2.03 17.84
C SER A 16 2.07 2.62 16.65
N ARG A 17 0.75 2.71 16.74
CA ARG A 17 -0.09 3.33 15.70
C ARG A 17 0.32 4.76 15.35
N LYS A 18 0.85 5.51 16.32
CA LYS A 18 1.35 6.88 16.09
C LYS A 18 2.54 6.91 15.14
N VAL A 19 3.36 5.87 15.14
CA VAL A 19 4.47 5.70 14.20
C VAL A 19 3.94 5.28 12.83
N LEU A 20 3.12 4.23 12.78
CA LEU A 20 2.56 3.70 11.53
C LEU A 20 1.69 4.74 10.79
N ASP A 21 0.99 5.60 11.52
CA ASP A 21 0.23 6.71 10.93
C ASP A 21 1.12 7.71 10.18
N ARG A 22 2.40 7.78 10.49
CA ARG A 22 3.37 8.69 9.88
C ARG A 22 4.37 8.01 8.94
N ALA A 23 4.54 6.71 9.04
CA ALA A 23 5.46 5.95 8.23
C ALA A 23 4.79 5.46 6.93
N MET A 24 5.58 5.32 5.88
CA MET A 24 5.30 4.48 4.73
C MET A 24 6.05 3.17 4.94
N THR A 25 5.35 2.05 4.96
CA THR A 25 5.96 0.75 5.29
C THR A 25 6.07 -0.11 4.04
N ILE A 26 7.26 -0.63 3.79
CA ILE A 26 7.54 -1.55 2.69
C ILE A 26 7.98 -2.87 3.31
N GLU A 27 7.26 -3.93 3.02
CA GLU A 27 7.63 -5.28 3.41
C GLU A 27 8.52 -5.90 2.32
N MET A 28 9.64 -6.51 2.72
CA MET A 28 10.60 -7.10 1.81
C MET A 28 10.80 -8.59 2.14
N ASN A 29 9.72 -9.36 2.08
CA ASN A 29 9.70 -10.77 2.46
C ASN A 29 9.85 -11.72 1.26
N GLU A 30 9.72 -11.24 0.03
CA GLU A 30 9.94 -12.08 -1.14
C GLU A 30 11.44 -12.35 -1.33
N VAL A 31 11.81 -13.61 -1.35
CA VAL A 31 13.20 -14.06 -1.55
C VAL A 31 13.30 -14.78 -2.87
N ASP A 32 14.10 -14.25 -3.79
CA ASP A 32 14.56 -14.96 -4.96
C ASP A 32 15.85 -15.72 -4.63
N LEU A 33 15.74 -17.03 -4.46
CA LEU A 33 16.88 -17.90 -4.15
C LEU A 33 17.91 -18.00 -5.31
N HIS A 34 17.54 -17.59 -6.51
CA HIS A 34 18.43 -17.54 -7.67
C HIS A 34 18.99 -16.13 -7.93
N GLY A 35 18.41 -15.12 -7.32
CA GLY A 35 18.84 -13.73 -7.47
C GLY A 35 20.30 -13.51 -7.01
N GLY A 36 21.04 -12.73 -7.78
CA GLY A 36 22.42 -12.35 -7.45
C GLY A 36 23.47 -13.44 -7.58
N LEU A 37 23.13 -14.65 -8.08
CA LEU A 37 24.09 -15.74 -8.24
C LEU A 37 24.93 -15.63 -9.51
N THR A 38 24.39 -15.06 -10.57
CA THR A 38 25.05 -14.92 -11.87
C THR A 38 25.66 -13.55 -12.11
N GLU A 39 25.06 -12.52 -11.53
CA GLU A 39 25.49 -11.14 -11.68
C GLU A 39 25.52 -10.44 -10.31
N ARG A 40 26.49 -9.56 -10.10
CA ARG A 40 26.49 -8.70 -8.92
C ARG A 40 25.57 -7.52 -9.18
N ASN A 41 24.73 -7.20 -8.21
CA ASN A 41 23.95 -5.96 -8.26
C ASN A 41 24.89 -4.75 -8.43
N GLU A 42 24.55 -3.86 -9.34
CA GLU A 42 25.28 -2.60 -9.49
C GLU A 42 25.26 -1.82 -8.17
N GLN A 43 26.42 -1.30 -7.80
CA GLN A 43 26.48 -0.39 -6.65
C GLN A 43 25.79 0.93 -7.04
N ILE A 44 24.64 1.19 -6.43
CA ILE A 44 24.00 2.49 -6.53
C ILE A 44 24.94 3.51 -5.89
N GLY A 45 25.39 4.49 -6.66
CA GLY A 45 26.23 5.58 -6.18
C GLY A 45 25.52 6.45 -5.12
N LYS A 46 26.17 7.47 -4.64
CA LYS A 46 25.53 8.44 -3.72
C LYS A 46 24.41 9.18 -4.45
N LEU A 47 23.19 9.05 -3.95
CA LEU A 47 22.06 9.86 -4.41
C LEU A 47 22.34 11.35 -4.16
N GLY A 48 22.04 12.18 -5.16
CA GLY A 48 22.14 13.62 -5.03
C GLY A 48 21.08 14.17 -4.05
N LYS A 49 21.34 15.31 -3.44
CA LYS A 49 20.36 15.94 -2.53
C LYS A 49 19.02 16.23 -3.22
N ALA A 50 19.06 16.61 -4.49
CA ALA A 50 17.84 16.90 -5.26
C ALA A 50 16.91 15.69 -5.45
N GLU A 51 17.46 14.47 -5.47
CA GLU A 51 16.68 13.23 -5.64
C GLU A 51 15.97 12.81 -4.35
N LEU A 52 16.50 13.21 -3.17
CA LEU A 52 15.97 12.82 -1.88
C LEU A 52 15.18 13.94 -1.17
N ILE A 53 15.30 15.19 -1.63
CA ILE A 53 14.65 16.35 -1.02
C ILE A 53 13.55 16.82 -1.95
N GLY A 54 12.30 16.43 -1.65
CA GLY A 54 11.12 17.02 -2.25
C GLY A 54 10.63 18.23 -1.48
N TYR A 55 9.70 18.96 -2.09
CA TYR A 55 8.95 20.01 -1.39
C TYR A 55 7.90 19.39 -0.49
N ALA A 56 7.62 20.03 0.64
CA ALA A 56 6.46 19.69 1.45
C ALA A 56 5.20 20.10 0.66
N VAL A 57 4.36 19.13 0.34
CA VAL A 57 3.11 19.34 -0.41
C VAL A 57 1.96 18.67 0.34
N GLU A 58 0.77 19.22 0.14
CA GLU A 58 -0.48 18.69 0.68
C GLU A 58 -1.38 18.17 -0.45
N GLY A 59 -2.42 17.42 -0.11
CA GLY A 59 -3.36 16.89 -1.11
C GLY A 59 -4.01 17.99 -1.97
N VAL A 60 -4.22 19.17 -1.41
CA VAL A 60 -4.78 20.32 -2.14
C VAL A 60 -3.88 20.79 -3.29
N ASP A 61 -2.57 20.63 -3.16
CA ASP A 61 -1.60 21.09 -4.16
C ASP A 61 -1.66 20.27 -5.46
N VAL A 62 -2.06 19.00 -5.35
CA VAL A 62 -2.16 18.08 -6.51
C VAL A 62 -3.59 17.95 -7.03
N TYR A 63 -4.60 18.24 -6.20
CA TYR A 63 -6.01 18.01 -6.52
C TYR A 63 -6.47 18.80 -7.74
N GLY A 64 -6.16 20.10 -7.82
CA GLY A 64 -6.66 20.96 -8.89
C GLY A 64 -6.19 20.54 -10.28
N ALA A 65 -4.92 20.15 -10.41
CA ALA A 65 -4.31 19.73 -11.68
C ALA A 65 -4.66 18.28 -12.06
N ASN A 66 -5.04 17.42 -11.09
CA ASN A 66 -5.28 15.99 -11.29
C ASN A 66 -6.65 15.58 -10.76
N LYS A 67 -7.68 16.41 -10.97
CA LYS A 67 -8.99 16.25 -10.35
C LYS A 67 -9.58 14.85 -10.55
N ASP A 68 -9.62 14.36 -11.80
CA ASP A 68 -10.25 13.08 -12.12
C ASP A 68 -9.54 11.90 -11.44
N VAL A 69 -8.22 11.92 -11.40
CA VAL A 69 -7.43 10.92 -10.68
C VAL A 69 -7.68 11.00 -9.18
N CYS A 70 -7.68 12.21 -8.62
CA CYS A 70 -7.93 12.40 -7.19
C CYS A 70 -9.35 11.96 -6.78
N GLU A 71 -10.37 12.22 -7.62
CA GLU A 71 -11.74 11.75 -7.37
C GLU A 71 -11.82 10.21 -7.42
N THR A 72 -11.08 9.57 -8.33
CA THR A 72 -10.94 8.12 -8.38
C THR A 72 -10.32 7.58 -7.09
N VAL A 73 -9.23 8.20 -6.62
CA VAL A 73 -8.58 7.86 -5.34
C VAL A 73 -9.53 8.01 -4.16
N LEU A 74 -10.30 9.10 -4.12
CA LEU A 74 -11.26 9.35 -3.04
C LEU A 74 -12.38 8.31 -3.05
N THR A 75 -12.93 7.99 -4.21
CA THR A 75 -13.98 6.95 -4.35
C THR A 75 -13.48 5.60 -3.85
N TYR A 76 -12.27 5.20 -4.24
CA TYR A 76 -11.63 3.98 -3.75
C TYR A 76 -11.45 4.00 -2.23
N LEU A 77 -10.88 5.08 -1.71
CA LEU A 77 -10.59 5.21 -0.28
C LEU A 77 -11.86 5.24 0.58
N ASP A 78 -12.93 5.85 0.09
CA ASP A 78 -14.23 5.86 0.76
C ASP A 78 -14.85 4.46 0.85
N ALA A 79 -14.74 3.65 -0.20
CA ALA A 79 -15.19 2.26 -0.18
C ALA A 79 -14.41 1.43 0.84
N VAL A 80 -13.08 1.54 0.85
CA VAL A 80 -12.21 0.89 1.85
C VAL A 80 -12.54 1.39 3.25
N ASN A 81 -12.64 2.69 3.45
CA ASN A 81 -12.88 3.31 4.75
C ASN A 81 -14.28 3.00 5.32
N THR A 82 -15.25 2.71 4.45
CA THR A 82 -16.58 2.22 4.86
C THR A 82 -16.47 0.87 5.57
N VAL A 83 -15.61 -0.03 5.10
CA VAL A 83 -15.35 -1.31 5.78
C VAL A 83 -14.62 -1.10 7.11
N LEU A 84 -13.78 -0.08 7.18
CA LEU A 84 -13.04 0.27 8.40
C LEU A 84 -13.87 1.03 9.45
N GLU A 85 -15.12 1.40 9.12
CA GLU A 85 -16.01 2.13 10.03
C GLU A 85 -16.24 1.35 11.33
N GLY A 86 -16.22 2.06 12.44
CA GLY A 86 -16.37 1.45 13.77
C GLY A 86 -15.14 0.67 14.26
N THR A 87 -14.10 0.53 13.44
CA THR A 87 -12.83 -0.10 13.84
C THR A 87 -11.79 0.96 14.22
N PRO A 88 -10.76 0.56 14.99
CA PRO A 88 -9.65 1.46 15.26
C PRO A 88 -8.73 1.69 14.04
N PHE A 89 -9.01 1.08 12.91
CA PHE A 89 -8.19 1.15 11.68
C PHE A 89 -8.66 2.22 10.71
N LYS A 90 -9.83 2.84 10.95
CA LYS A 90 -10.39 3.91 10.13
C LYS A 90 -9.32 4.97 9.81
N VAL A 91 -9.26 5.39 8.56
CA VAL A 91 -8.30 6.38 8.08
C VAL A 91 -8.92 7.77 8.02
N ALA A 92 -8.07 8.80 8.04
CA ALA A 92 -8.49 10.19 8.08
C ALA A 92 -7.68 11.06 7.09
N TYR A 93 -7.79 12.37 7.23
CA TYR A 93 -7.26 13.36 6.28
C TYR A 93 -5.79 13.20 5.89
N ARG A 94 -4.91 12.81 6.82
CA ARG A 94 -3.51 12.56 6.50
C ARG A 94 -3.36 11.44 5.49
N THR A 95 -3.95 10.28 5.77
CA THR A 95 -3.90 9.13 4.86
C THR A 95 -4.53 9.47 3.51
N ARG A 96 -5.66 10.19 3.49
CA ARG A 96 -6.24 10.69 2.25
C ARG A 96 -5.24 11.52 1.42
N ASN A 97 -4.57 12.48 2.05
CA ASN A 97 -3.58 13.31 1.35
C ASN A 97 -2.41 12.46 0.84
N GLU A 98 -1.93 11.50 1.64
CA GLU A 98 -0.87 10.58 1.25
C GLU A 98 -1.27 9.70 0.06
N PHE A 99 -2.52 9.21 0.02
CA PHE A 99 -3.05 8.47 -1.12
C PHE A 99 -3.04 9.30 -2.41
N MET A 100 -3.59 10.52 -2.38
CA MET A 100 -3.59 11.41 -3.54
C MET A 100 -2.18 11.72 -4.03
N LEU A 101 -1.29 12.09 -3.11
CA LEU A 101 0.11 12.41 -3.43
C LEU A 101 0.85 11.21 -4.01
N TYR A 102 0.68 10.03 -3.42
CA TYR A 102 1.33 8.80 -3.88
C TYR A 102 0.88 8.43 -5.29
N VAL A 103 -0.43 8.40 -5.53
CA VAL A 103 -0.97 8.04 -6.85
C VAL A 103 -0.57 9.05 -7.92
N VAL A 104 -0.71 10.36 -7.65
CA VAL A 104 -0.33 11.39 -8.63
C VAL A 104 1.16 11.35 -8.96
N ASN A 105 2.02 11.15 -7.96
CA ASN A 105 3.46 11.04 -8.18
C ASN A 105 3.87 9.73 -8.90
N ASN A 106 2.99 8.72 -8.95
CA ASN A 106 3.22 7.49 -9.70
C ASN A 106 2.78 7.59 -11.18
N LEU A 107 1.98 8.56 -11.57
CA LEU A 107 1.52 8.70 -12.95
C LEU A 107 2.64 8.71 -14.01
N PRO A 108 3.82 9.33 -13.78
CA PRO A 108 4.92 9.28 -14.74
C PRO A 108 5.56 7.89 -14.92
N TYR A 109 5.34 6.96 -13.98
CA TYR A 109 5.90 5.60 -14.03
C TYR A 109 4.97 4.66 -14.80
N SER A 110 4.72 4.96 -16.06
CA SER A 110 3.80 4.23 -16.95
C SER A 110 4.46 3.09 -17.73
N LYS A 111 5.70 2.74 -17.45
CA LYS A 111 6.38 1.61 -18.07
C LYS A 111 6.33 0.38 -17.17
N GLY A 112 6.02 -0.77 -17.79
CA GLY A 112 6.10 -2.08 -17.17
C GLY A 112 7.52 -2.66 -17.17
N GLU A 113 7.65 -3.86 -16.61
CA GLU A 113 8.95 -4.55 -16.47
C GLU A 113 9.65 -4.82 -17.82
N ASN A 114 8.86 -5.03 -18.88
CA ASN A 114 9.36 -5.27 -20.24
C ASN A 114 9.31 -4.02 -21.12
N GLU A 115 9.34 -2.83 -20.54
CA GLU A 115 9.26 -1.52 -21.22
C GLU A 115 7.93 -1.25 -21.97
N GLU A 116 6.90 -2.10 -21.81
CA GLU A 116 5.57 -1.87 -22.35
C GLU A 116 4.90 -0.65 -21.71
N GLU A 117 4.12 0.09 -22.51
CA GLU A 117 3.33 1.20 -21.96
C GLU A 117 2.09 0.69 -21.23
N LEU A 118 1.97 1.05 -19.97
CA LEU A 118 0.83 0.74 -19.10
C LEU A 118 -0.25 1.81 -19.24
N SER A 119 -1.51 1.40 -19.22
CA SER A 119 -2.62 2.34 -19.18
C SER A 119 -2.59 3.16 -17.88
N GLN A 120 -3.12 4.39 -17.94
CA GLN A 120 -3.24 5.22 -16.73
C GLN A 120 -4.05 4.52 -15.64
N GLY A 121 -5.14 3.82 -16.02
CA GLY A 121 -5.95 3.06 -15.07
C GLY A 121 -5.13 1.99 -14.35
N TYR A 122 -4.26 1.26 -15.07
CA TYR A 122 -3.36 0.29 -14.47
C TYR A 122 -2.38 0.93 -13.49
N VAL A 123 -1.74 2.05 -13.88
CA VAL A 123 -0.79 2.78 -13.02
C VAL A 123 -1.47 3.26 -11.74
N VAL A 124 -2.66 3.84 -11.87
CA VAL A 124 -3.46 4.29 -10.70
C VAL A 124 -3.83 3.12 -9.81
N ALA A 125 -4.30 2.00 -10.37
CA ALA A 125 -4.68 0.82 -9.59
C ALA A 125 -3.47 0.20 -8.87
N ARG A 126 -2.32 0.10 -9.54
CA ARG A 126 -1.07 -0.35 -8.92
C ARG A 126 -0.68 0.53 -7.74
N ALA A 127 -0.66 1.84 -7.94
CA ALA A 127 -0.32 2.78 -6.87
C ALA A 127 -1.32 2.75 -5.71
N LEU A 128 -2.62 2.57 -5.99
CA LEU A 128 -3.64 2.37 -4.95
C LEU A 128 -3.40 1.10 -4.13
N ASP A 129 -3.04 0.00 -4.80
CA ASP A 129 -2.75 -1.26 -4.12
C ASP A 129 -1.52 -1.14 -3.21
N GLU A 130 -0.44 -0.58 -3.74
CA GLU A 130 0.81 -0.36 -3.00
C GLU A 130 0.58 0.51 -1.74
N ILE A 131 -0.06 1.67 -1.89
CA ILE A 131 -0.30 2.55 -0.73
C ILE A 131 -1.32 1.96 0.24
N THR A 132 -2.26 1.14 -0.22
CA THR A 132 -3.18 0.41 0.66
C THR A 132 -2.41 -0.54 1.57
N SER A 133 -1.48 -1.31 1.02
CA SER A 133 -0.59 -2.17 1.81
C SER A 133 0.22 -1.34 2.82
N MET A 134 0.87 -0.27 2.36
CA MET A 134 1.76 0.56 3.17
C MET A 134 1.07 1.34 4.29
N LYS A 135 -0.19 1.78 4.10
CA LYS A 135 -0.85 2.75 5.01
C LYS A 135 -2.12 2.22 5.69
N VAL A 136 -2.77 1.23 5.10
CA VAL A 136 -3.99 0.65 5.66
C VAL A 136 -3.68 -0.69 6.30
N LEU A 137 -3.15 -1.65 5.54
CA LEU A 137 -2.93 -3.00 6.05
C LEU A 137 -1.86 -3.06 7.14
N SER A 138 -0.80 -2.26 7.02
CA SER A 138 0.28 -2.17 8.00
C SER A 138 -0.18 -1.81 9.44
N ARG A 139 -1.41 -1.33 9.59
CA ARG A 139 -2.01 -0.94 10.87
C ARG A 139 -2.97 -1.98 11.43
N ILE A 140 -3.28 -3.03 10.65
CA ILE A 140 -4.27 -4.06 11.02
C ILE A 140 -3.57 -5.17 11.77
N GLU A 141 -3.95 -5.30 13.04
CA GLU A 141 -3.50 -6.34 13.95
C GLU A 141 -4.53 -6.60 15.05
N GLY A 142 -4.64 -7.81 15.51
CA GLY A 142 -5.50 -8.15 16.64
C GLY A 142 -5.94 -9.61 16.64
N ASP A 143 -6.68 -9.93 17.68
CA ASP A 143 -7.38 -11.20 17.82
C ASP A 143 -8.66 -11.24 16.95
N ASP A 144 -9.34 -12.37 16.95
CA ASP A 144 -10.57 -12.62 16.19
C ASP A 144 -11.74 -11.71 16.59
N THR A 145 -11.71 -11.13 17.79
CA THR A 145 -12.73 -10.16 18.25
C THR A 145 -12.54 -8.78 17.62
N LYS A 146 -11.30 -8.42 17.29
CA LYS A 146 -10.92 -7.13 16.73
C LYS A 146 -10.73 -7.18 15.22
N VAL A 147 -10.20 -8.30 14.72
CA VAL A 147 -9.96 -8.58 13.31
C VAL A 147 -10.61 -9.91 12.96
N SER A 148 -11.92 -9.88 12.65
CA SER A 148 -12.65 -11.09 12.31
C SER A 148 -12.39 -11.53 10.87
N ASP A 149 -12.64 -12.81 10.58
CA ASP A 149 -12.59 -13.38 9.22
C ASP A 149 -13.51 -12.61 8.26
N LYS A 150 -14.75 -12.30 8.72
CA LYS A 150 -15.70 -11.48 7.96
C LYS A 150 -15.17 -10.07 7.65
N PHE A 151 -14.45 -9.45 8.58
CA PHE A 151 -13.85 -8.13 8.36
C PHE A 151 -12.78 -8.21 7.27
N LEU A 152 -11.88 -9.21 7.31
CA LEU A 152 -10.85 -9.40 6.30
C LEU A 152 -11.45 -9.71 4.91
N ASP A 153 -12.52 -10.52 4.85
CA ASP A 153 -13.23 -10.80 3.60
C ASP A 153 -13.89 -9.53 3.01
N SER A 154 -14.54 -8.74 3.86
CA SER A 154 -15.16 -7.49 3.43
C SER A 154 -14.13 -6.48 2.93
N LEU A 155 -12.98 -6.41 3.59
CA LEU A 155 -11.88 -5.54 3.19
C LEU A 155 -11.25 -6.00 1.87
N SER A 156 -11.00 -7.31 1.74
CA SER A 156 -10.51 -7.92 0.49
C SER A 156 -11.44 -7.61 -0.67
N LYS A 157 -12.74 -7.76 -0.47
CA LYS A 157 -13.75 -7.49 -1.50
C LYS A 157 -13.75 -6.01 -1.92
N ALA A 158 -13.74 -5.10 -0.96
CA ALA A 158 -13.73 -3.66 -1.26
C ALA A 158 -12.48 -3.23 -2.03
N ILE A 159 -11.31 -3.77 -1.67
CA ILE A 159 -10.05 -3.53 -2.38
C ILE A 159 -10.12 -4.11 -3.79
N GLU A 160 -10.52 -5.37 -3.94
CA GLU A 160 -10.59 -6.04 -5.24
C GLU A 160 -11.54 -5.32 -6.21
N GLU A 161 -12.75 -5.00 -5.76
CA GLU A 161 -13.74 -4.29 -6.58
C GLU A 161 -13.25 -2.88 -6.94
N GLY A 162 -12.63 -2.18 -6.00
CA GLY A 162 -12.07 -0.85 -6.23
C GLY A 162 -10.91 -0.86 -7.24
N LEU A 163 -9.97 -1.78 -7.12
CA LEU A 163 -8.86 -1.91 -8.07
C LEU A 163 -9.36 -2.29 -9.48
N LYS A 164 -10.32 -3.21 -9.59
CA LYS A 164 -10.94 -3.58 -10.87
C LYS A 164 -11.67 -2.42 -11.53
N ALA A 165 -12.41 -1.63 -10.75
CA ALA A 165 -13.11 -0.46 -11.26
C ALA A 165 -12.17 0.60 -11.86
N VAL A 166 -10.94 0.69 -11.34
CA VAL A 166 -9.92 1.65 -11.77
C VAL A 166 -9.10 1.12 -12.94
N SER A 167 -8.65 -0.14 -12.89
CA SER A 167 -7.79 -0.73 -13.94
C SER A 167 -8.55 -1.10 -15.21
N GLY A 168 -9.86 -1.32 -15.13
CA GLY A 168 -10.66 -1.90 -16.21
C GLY A 168 -10.44 -3.42 -16.36
N ASP A 169 -11.18 -4.04 -17.28
CA ASP A 169 -11.20 -5.50 -17.44
C ASP A 169 -9.93 -6.09 -18.09
N ASP A 170 -9.16 -5.28 -18.80
CA ASP A 170 -8.05 -5.77 -19.63
C ASP A 170 -6.73 -6.03 -18.85
N HIS A 171 -6.59 -5.51 -17.64
CA HIS A 171 -5.34 -5.67 -16.89
C HIS A 171 -5.60 -5.88 -15.40
N THR A 172 -5.47 -7.14 -14.98
CA THR A 172 -5.54 -7.49 -13.56
C THR A 172 -4.21 -7.12 -12.88
N VAL A 173 -4.23 -6.11 -12.03
CA VAL A 173 -3.08 -5.81 -11.16
C VAL A 173 -2.83 -7.02 -10.25
N LYS A 174 -1.59 -7.55 -10.22
CA LYS A 174 -1.19 -8.55 -9.23
C LYS A 174 -1.14 -7.85 -7.86
N SER A 175 -2.22 -7.93 -7.11
CA SER A 175 -2.39 -7.17 -5.88
C SER A 175 -1.57 -7.75 -4.73
N ILE A 176 -0.66 -6.93 -4.21
CA ILE A 176 0.10 -7.24 -2.99
C ILE A 176 -0.78 -7.15 -1.75
N SER A 177 -1.75 -6.24 -1.75
CA SER A 177 -2.71 -6.08 -0.64
C SER A 177 -3.61 -7.30 -0.49
N LEU A 178 -4.15 -7.84 -1.59
CA LEU A 178 -4.98 -9.05 -1.54
C LEU A 178 -4.18 -10.29 -1.14
N ALA A 179 -2.95 -10.40 -1.61
CA ALA A 179 -2.04 -11.48 -1.19
C ALA A 179 -1.78 -11.41 0.32
N LYS A 180 -1.52 -10.21 0.84
CA LYS A 180 -1.30 -9.99 2.27
C LYS A 180 -2.54 -10.27 3.12
N LEU A 181 -3.71 -9.84 2.69
CA LEU A 181 -4.96 -10.15 3.38
C LEU A 181 -5.25 -11.64 3.45
N LYS A 182 -4.93 -12.38 2.38
CA LYS A 182 -5.03 -13.84 2.37
C LYS A 182 -4.08 -14.48 3.40
N GLU A 183 -2.85 -14.00 3.49
CA GLU A 183 -1.88 -14.43 4.50
C GLU A 183 -2.41 -14.14 5.92
N MET A 184 -2.84 -12.91 6.18
CA MET A 184 -3.40 -12.50 7.47
C MET A 184 -4.61 -13.33 7.87
N LYS A 185 -5.48 -13.67 6.91
CA LYS A 185 -6.62 -14.56 7.13
C LYS A 185 -6.17 -15.97 7.53
N GLY A 186 -5.14 -16.50 6.88
CA GLY A 186 -4.56 -17.80 7.26
C GLY A 186 -4.02 -17.82 8.69
N LYS A 187 -3.41 -16.73 9.14
CA LYS A 187 -2.88 -16.60 10.51
C LYS A 187 -3.97 -16.51 11.57
N LEU A 188 -5.13 -15.94 11.23
CA LEU A 188 -6.26 -15.80 12.16
C LEU A 188 -6.76 -17.13 12.72
N VAL A 189 -6.49 -18.25 12.04
CA VAL A 189 -6.79 -19.61 12.54
C VAL A 189 -6.11 -19.89 13.89
N SER A 190 -4.98 -19.24 14.18
CA SER A 190 -4.30 -19.30 15.48
C SER A 190 -4.88 -18.37 16.55
N GLY A 191 -5.96 -17.63 16.23
CA GLY A 191 -6.62 -16.67 17.13
C GLY A 191 -6.06 -15.25 17.11
N TYR A 192 -5.02 -15.00 16.31
CA TYR A 192 -4.42 -13.68 16.16
C TYR A 192 -3.88 -13.46 14.75
N THR A 193 -3.96 -12.25 14.26
CA THR A 193 -3.34 -11.86 12.98
C THR A 193 -2.69 -10.49 13.07
N SER A 194 -1.65 -10.32 12.27
CA SER A 194 -0.95 -9.05 12.11
C SER A 194 -0.40 -8.95 10.69
N PHE A 195 -0.27 -7.74 10.19
CA PHE A 195 0.47 -7.45 8.96
C PHE A 195 1.93 -7.91 9.08
N TRP A 196 2.53 -7.75 10.26
CA TRP A 196 3.96 -7.87 10.52
C TRP A 196 4.45 -9.29 10.83
N SER A 197 3.64 -10.25 10.93
CA SER A 197 4.02 -11.60 11.42
C SER A 197 4.09 -12.60 10.30
#